data_01b8ff34d75c1ac7c92ff1b511364b86
#
_entry.id   01b8ff34d75c1ac7c92ff1b511364b86
#
_cell.length_a   1.000
_cell.length_b   1.000
_cell.length_c   1.000
_cell.angle_alpha   90.00
_cell.angle_beta   90.00
_cell.angle_gamma   90.00
#
_symmetry.space_group_name_H-M   'P 1'
#
loop_
_entity.id
_entity.type
_entity.pdbx_description
1 polymer ?
#
loop_
_entity_poly.entity_id
_entity_poly.type
_entity_poly.pdbx_seq_one_letter_code
_entity_poly.pdbx_strand_id
1 'polypeptide(L)'
;MNILFALHRLFWAAADWLYPPHCAGCGHHGERFCASCLAQVVLITDARCAFCGDKTSDGSSVCMKCNRNSVSFNAAASWAVYGGELRKAIHALKYRQDMALGAFFATFLIATIEKQGWNFDLVIPIPLSPDRMKERGYNQSELLSRPIAFYFQVPHSSMALIRIKDTGTQVNHTKIERDLMLKDTFYANPDKLNGRKVLLVDDIITTGSTINHCAKALKEAGTSEVYALSIAKTLKKDHRCSDETNKS
;
A
#
# COMPACT_ATOMS: atom_id res chain seq x y z
N MET A 1 17.63 -17.07 -0.59
CA MET A 1 16.98 -16.24 0.48
C MET A 1 18.05 -15.31 1.04
N ASN A 2 17.81 -13.97 1.00
CA ASN A 2 18.82 -13.00 1.43
C ASN A 2 19.02 -13.05 2.95
N ILE A 3 20.27 -12.93 3.39
CA ILE A 3 20.66 -13.01 4.81
C ILE A 3 19.99 -11.93 5.65
N LEU A 4 19.87 -10.70 5.12
CA LEU A 4 19.20 -9.58 5.79
C LEU A 4 17.69 -9.83 6.00
N PHE A 5 17.04 -10.40 5.01
CA PHE A 5 15.62 -10.79 5.12
C PHE A 5 15.44 -11.92 6.12
N ALA A 6 16.33 -12.92 6.10
CA ALA A 6 16.31 -14.01 7.08
C ALA A 6 16.53 -13.51 8.51
N LEU A 7 17.53 -12.66 8.75
CA LEU A 7 17.80 -12.05 10.05
C LEU A 7 16.62 -11.20 10.55
N HIS A 8 16.01 -10.41 9.68
CA HIS A 8 14.82 -9.64 10.03
C HIS A 8 13.65 -10.54 10.47
N ARG A 9 13.43 -11.66 9.78
CA ARG A 9 12.40 -12.65 10.17
C ARG A 9 12.72 -13.33 11.49
N LEU A 10 13.98 -13.73 11.71
CA LEU A 10 14.44 -14.35 12.95
C LEU A 10 14.28 -13.40 14.14
N PHE A 11 14.57 -12.10 13.97
CA PHE A 11 14.35 -11.10 15.01
C PHE A 11 12.89 -11.08 15.49
N TRP A 12 11.93 -11.02 14.56
CA TRP A 12 10.51 -11.02 14.92
C TRP A 12 10.06 -12.37 15.51
N ALA A 13 10.56 -13.49 15.00
CA ALA A 13 10.25 -14.81 15.55
C ALA A 13 10.77 -14.97 17.01
N ALA A 14 11.96 -14.45 17.31
CA ALA A 14 12.49 -14.43 18.68
C ALA A 14 11.66 -13.53 19.60
N ALA A 15 11.22 -12.36 19.11
CA ALA A 15 10.33 -11.47 19.86
C ALA A 15 8.97 -12.15 20.15
N ASP A 16 8.43 -12.91 19.20
CA ASP A 16 7.16 -13.65 19.36
C ASP A 16 7.28 -14.80 20.35
N TRP A 17 8.45 -15.41 20.47
CA TRP A 17 8.70 -16.44 21.48
C TRP A 17 8.74 -15.86 22.90
N LEU A 18 9.32 -14.66 23.08
CA LEU A 18 9.39 -13.97 24.39
C LEU A 18 8.03 -13.34 24.77
N TYR A 19 7.32 -12.80 23.80
CA TYR A 19 6.03 -12.13 23.96
C TYR A 19 5.03 -12.69 22.94
N PRO A 20 4.35 -13.80 23.27
CA PRO A 20 3.41 -14.43 22.34
C PRO A 20 2.36 -13.43 21.85
N PRO A 21 2.22 -13.25 20.52
CA PRO A 21 1.34 -12.25 19.97
C PRO A 21 -0.13 -12.66 20.11
N HIS A 22 -1.01 -11.67 19.95
CA HIS A 22 -2.43 -11.88 19.76
C HIS A 22 -2.79 -11.59 18.29
N CYS A 23 -3.70 -12.38 17.75
CA CYS A 23 -4.16 -12.16 16.39
C CYS A 23 -4.81 -10.78 16.24
N ALA A 24 -4.28 -9.96 15.33
CA ALA A 24 -4.77 -8.61 15.06
C ALA A 24 -6.19 -8.59 14.47
N GLY A 25 -6.69 -9.74 13.97
CA GLY A 25 -8.07 -9.92 13.51
C GLY A 25 -9.02 -10.29 14.65
N CYS A 26 -8.86 -11.47 15.25
CA CYS A 26 -9.80 -12.06 16.21
C CYS A 26 -9.33 -12.04 17.67
N GLY A 27 -8.10 -11.65 17.97
CA GLY A 27 -7.56 -11.63 19.33
C GLY A 27 -7.01 -12.97 19.82
N HIS A 28 -7.09 -14.06 19.06
CA HIS A 28 -6.57 -15.37 19.45
C HIS A 28 -5.07 -15.32 19.75
N HIS A 29 -4.63 -16.05 20.78
CA HIS A 29 -3.23 -16.11 21.20
C HIS A 29 -2.37 -16.97 20.26
N GLY A 30 -1.09 -16.62 20.12
CA GLY A 30 -0.05 -17.44 19.50
C GLY A 30 0.35 -17.01 18.09
N GLU A 31 -0.48 -16.28 17.36
CA GLU A 31 -0.20 -15.83 16.01
C GLU A 31 -0.57 -14.36 15.81
N ARG A 32 0.22 -13.60 15.06
CA ARG A 32 -0.07 -12.19 14.76
C ARG A 32 -1.28 -11.98 13.86
N PHE A 33 -1.50 -12.91 12.95
CA PHE A 33 -2.70 -12.98 12.13
C PHE A 33 -2.96 -14.44 11.81
N CYS A 34 -3.89 -15.07 12.53
CA CYS A 34 -4.07 -16.51 12.54
C CYS A 34 -4.63 -17.05 11.22
N ALA A 35 -4.45 -18.35 11.00
CA ALA A 35 -4.88 -19.02 9.78
C ALA A 35 -6.38 -18.84 9.48
N SER A 36 -7.24 -18.83 10.49
CA SER A 36 -8.68 -18.60 10.31
C SER A 36 -9.01 -17.18 9.86
N CYS A 37 -8.31 -16.16 10.36
CA CYS A 37 -8.44 -14.78 9.90
C CYS A 37 -7.86 -14.59 8.49
N LEU A 38 -6.74 -15.25 8.19
CA LEU A 38 -6.12 -15.23 6.87
C LEU A 38 -7.04 -15.86 5.81
N ALA A 39 -7.71 -16.97 6.13
CA ALA A 39 -8.66 -17.63 5.24
C ALA A 39 -9.90 -16.79 4.89
N GLN A 40 -10.23 -15.77 5.71
CA GLN A 40 -11.32 -14.83 5.47
C GLN A 40 -10.89 -13.63 4.61
N VAL A 41 -9.60 -13.50 4.29
CA VAL A 41 -9.11 -12.40 3.44
C VAL A 41 -9.56 -12.61 2.01
N VAL A 42 -10.27 -11.62 1.47
CA VAL A 42 -10.68 -11.63 0.07
C VAL A 42 -9.52 -11.16 -0.80
N LEU A 43 -8.88 -12.08 -1.50
CA LEU A 43 -7.77 -11.77 -2.40
C LEU A 43 -8.26 -11.05 -3.67
N ILE A 44 -7.38 -10.25 -4.23
CA ILE A 44 -7.63 -9.61 -5.53
C ILE A 44 -7.17 -10.56 -6.64
N THR A 45 -8.13 -11.26 -7.26
CA THR A 45 -7.87 -12.28 -8.30
C THR A 45 -8.44 -11.92 -9.67
N ASP A 46 -9.40 -10.98 -9.72
CA ASP A 46 -10.11 -10.61 -10.95
C ASP A 46 -9.24 -9.77 -11.91
N ALA A 47 -9.65 -9.70 -13.18
CA ALA A 47 -9.12 -8.77 -14.17
C ALA A 47 -9.23 -7.33 -13.67
N ARG A 48 -8.09 -6.63 -13.62
CA ARG A 48 -7.99 -5.30 -13.04
C ARG A 48 -7.17 -4.38 -13.92
N CYS A 49 -7.49 -3.11 -13.79
CA CYS A 49 -6.76 -2.06 -14.46
C CYS A 49 -5.26 -2.13 -14.12
N ALA A 50 -4.41 -2.22 -15.13
CA ALA A 50 -2.96 -2.25 -14.98
C ALA A 50 -2.42 -1.01 -14.25
N PHE A 51 -3.16 0.10 -14.29
CA PHE A 51 -2.75 1.35 -13.63
C PHE A 51 -3.27 1.47 -12.20
N CYS A 52 -4.59 1.45 -11.98
CA CYS A 52 -5.15 1.74 -10.66
C CYS A 52 -5.57 0.49 -9.86
N GLY A 53 -5.52 -0.71 -10.46
CA GLY A 53 -5.96 -1.95 -9.84
C GLY A 53 -7.49 -2.07 -9.65
N ASP A 54 -8.30 -1.10 -10.10
CA ASP A 54 -9.77 -1.21 -10.05
C ASP A 54 -10.26 -2.31 -11.00
N LYS A 55 -11.37 -2.99 -10.66
CA LYS A 55 -11.97 -4.01 -11.53
C LYS A 55 -12.34 -3.41 -12.87
N THR A 56 -12.04 -4.11 -13.96
CA THR A 56 -12.47 -3.76 -15.31
C THR A 56 -13.68 -4.58 -15.69
N SER A 57 -14.74 -3.92 -16.14
CA SER A 57 -16.02 -4.58 -16.47
C SER A 57 -16.01 -5.31 -17.82
N ASP A 58 -15.08 -4.93 -18.68
CA ASP A 58 -14.98 -5.36 -20.08
C ASP A 58 -13.73 -6.22 -20.36
N GLY A 59 -13.01 -6.61 -19.31
CA GLY A 59 -11.74 -7.34 -19.45
C GLY A 59 -10.58 -6.49 -19.97
N SER A 60 -10.77 -5.17 -20.16
CA SER A 60 -9.73 -4.28 -20.64
C SER A 60 -8.56 -4.20 -19.63
N SER A 61 -7.33 -4.04 -20.12
CA SER A 61 -6.15 -3.85 -19.28
C SER A 61 -6.11 -2.49 -18.56
N VAL A 62 -6.97 -1.54 -18.96
CA VAL A 62 -7.03 -0.17 -18.40
C VAL A 62 -8.49 0.24 -18.24
N CYS A 63 -8.89 0.64 -17.03
CA CYS A 63 -10.25 1.11 -16.78
C CYS A 63 -10.49 2.49 -17.42
N MET A 64 -11.77 2.80 -17.70
CA MET A 64 -12.19 4.07 -18.31
C MET A 64 -11.66 5.30 -17.55
N LYS A 65 -11.54 5.24 -16.21
CA LYS A 65 -11.03 6.34 -15.40
C LYS A 65 -9.55 6.62 -15.69
N CYS A 66 -8.73 5.58 -15.81
CA CYS A 66 -7.31 5.73 -16.11
C CYS A 66 -7.04 6.07 -17.57
N ASN A 67 -7.92 5.61 -18.47
CA ASN A 67 -7.85 5.97 -19.89
C ASN A 67 -8.20 7.46 -20.13
N ARG A 68 -9.10 8.04 -19.33
CA ARG A 68 -9.49 9.47 -19.42
C ARG A 68 -8.59 10.41 -18.63
N ASN A 69 -7.97 9.93 -17.55
CA ASN A 69 -7.12 10.73 -16.67
C ASN A 69 -5.72 10.15 -16.72
N SER A 70 -4.75 10.92 -17.18
CA SER A 70 -3.35 10.51 -17.11
C SER A 70 -2.95 10.22 -15.66
N VAL A 71 -2.60 8.98 -15.35
CA VAL A 71 -1.98 8.60 -14.07
C VAL A 71 -0.46 8.67 -14.20
N SER A 72 0.21 9.07 -13.14
CA SER A 72 1.67 9.28 -13.13
C SER A 72 2.47 8.03 -12.80
N PHE A 73 1.82 6.93 -12.40
CA PHE A 73 2.47 5.63 -12.15
C PHE A 73 2.24 4.65 -13.31
N ASN A 74 3.17 3.72 -13.50
CA ASN A 74 3.16 2.73 -14.57
C ASN A 74 2.17 1.58 -14.29
N ALA A 75 2.17 1.07 -13.05
CA ALA A 75 1.21 0.05 -12.61
C ALA A 75 0.96 0.12 -11.10
N ALA A 76 -0.15 -0.47 -10.66
CA ALA A 76 -0.46 -0.60 -9.24
C ALA A 76 -1.05 -1.99 -8.96
N ALA A 77 -0.68 -2.57 -7.81
CA ALA A 77 -1.26 -3.80 -7.31
C ALA A 77 -1.55 -3.71 -5.82
N SER A 78 -2.51 -4.51 -5.37
CA SER A 78 -2.80 -4.72 -3.97
C SER A 78 -3.03 -6.21 -3.75
N TRP A 79 -2.60 -6.72 -2.60
CA TRP A 79 -2.75 -8.13 -2.27
C TRP A 79 -4.22 -8.52 -2.09
N ALA A 80 -5.00 -7.70 -1.35
CA ALA A 80 -6.35 -8.07 -0.96
C ALA A 80 -7.35 -6.89 -0.98
N VAL A 81 -8.62 -7.24 -0.83
CA VAL A 81 -9.72 -6.28 -0.64
C VAL A 81 -9.72 -5.78 0.80
N TYR A 82 -9.84 -4.46 0.98
CA TYR A 82 -9.93 -3.86 2.31
C TYR A 82 -11.28 -4.17 2.97
N GLY A 83 -11.27 -4.97 4.04
CA GLY A 83 -12.48 -5.34 4.78
C GLY A 83 -12.22 -6.38 5.87
N GLY A 84 -13.25 -6.73 6.62
CA GLY A 84 -13.23 -7.81 7.60
C GLY A 84 -12.06 -7.77 8.59
N GLU A 85 -11.47 -8.94 8.84
CA GLU A 85 -10.34 -9.11 9.75
C GLU A 85 -9.06 -8.40 9.28
N LEU A 86 -8.87 -8.29 7.96
CA LEU A 86 -7.74 -7.55 7.38
C LEU A 86 -7.79 -6.07 7.75
N ARG A 87 -8.98 -5.45 7.78
CA ARG A 87 -9.17 -4.08 8.24
C ARG A 87 -8.69 -3.89 9.67
N LYS A 88 -9.02 -4.85 10.58
CA LYS A 88 -8.60 -4.82 11.99
C LYS A 88 -7.07 -4.91 12.10
N ALA A 89 -6.45 -5.81 11.32
CA ALA A 89 -5.01 -5.99 11.30
C ALA A 89 -4.26 -4.75 10.77
N ILE A 90 -4.74 -4.12 9.70
CA ILE A 90 -4.18 -2.86 9.19
C ILE A 90 -4.38 -1.73 10.21
N HIS A 91 -5.48 -1.72 10.95
CA HIS A 91 -5.68 -0.76 12.03
C HIS A 91 -4.70 -1.00 13.20
N ALA A 92 -4.44 -2.27 13.56
CA ALA A 92 -3.44 -2.62 14.56
C ALA A 92 -2.02 -2.18 14.13
N LEU A 93 -1.65 -2.40 12.86
CA LEU A 93 -0.41 -1.90 12.27
C LEU A 93 -0.30 -0.37 12.35
N LYS A 94 -1.40 0.38 12.29
CA LYS A 94 -1.41 1.85 12.34
C LYS A 94 -1.39 2.43 13.75
N TYR A 95 -2.06 1.78 14.72
CA TYR A 95 -2.42 2.44 15.99
C TYR A 95 -2.13 1.60 17.24
N ARG A 96 -1.85 0.30 17.11
CA ARG A 96 -1.58 -0.59 18.26
C ARG A 96 -0.10 -0.94 18.41
N GLN A 97 0.77 -0.27 17.66
CA GLN A 97 2.23 -0.49 17.68
C GLN A 97 2.66 -1.94 17.37
N ASP A 98 1.81 -2.73 16.73
CA ASP A 98 2.18 -4.08 16.29
C ASP A 98 3.02 -4.00 15.00
N MET A 99 4.27 -3.54 15.18
CA MET A 99 5.19 -3.32 14.07
C MET A 99 5.55 -4.62 13.32
N ALA A 100 5.51 -5.75 14.00
CA ALA A 100 5.84 -7.04 13.38
C ALA A 100 4.80 -7.49 12.34
N LEU A 101 3.55 -6.98 12.37
CA LEU A 101 2.60 -7.13 11.29
C LEU A 101 3.13 -6.60 9.95
N GLY A 102 4.03 -5.60 9.98
CA GLY A 102 4.70 -5.12 8.78
C GLY A 102 5.53 -6.21 8.10
N ALA A 103 6.36 -6.94 8.87
CA ALA A 103 7.13 -8.06 8.36
C ALA A 103 6.24 -9.23 7.89
N PHE A 104 5.16 -9.51 8.61
CA PHE A 104 4.18 -10.53 8.23
C PHE A 104 3.52 -10.20 6.90
N PHE A 105 2.95 -9.02 6.73
CA PHE A 105 2.29 -8.64 5.48
C PHE A 105 3.26 -8.45 4.30
N ALA A 106 4.52 -8.10 4.56
CA ALA A 106 5.53 -7.98 3.52
C ALA A 106 5.73 -9.30 2.75
N THR A 107 5.52 -10.47 3.36
CA THR A 107 5.63 -11.77 2.68
C THR A 107 4.60 -11.92 1.55
N PHE A 108 3.37 -11.46 1.76
CA PHE A 108 2.30 -11.48 0.74
C PHE A 108 2.53 -10.42 -0.34
N LEU A 109 3.11 -9.27 0.05
CA LEU A 109 3.47 -8.22 -0.89
C LEU A 109 4.62 -8.66 -1.82
N ILE A 110 5.61 -9.38 -1.30
CA ILE A 110 6.70 -9.99 -2.08
C ILE A 110 6.12 -10.95 -3.12
N ALA A 111 5.24 -11.88 -2.72
CA ALA A 111 4.58 -12.79 -3.64
C ALA A 111 3.74 -12.05 -4.71
N THR A 112 3.13 -10.91 -4.33
CA THR A 112 2.41 -10.07 -5.28
C THR A 112 3.34 -9.43 -6.30
N ILE A 113 4.52 -8.94 -5.90
CA ILE A 113 5.53 -8.37 -6.81
C ILE A 113 6.03 -9.43 -7.79
N GLU A 114 6.37 -10.63 -7.29
CA GLU A 114 6.85 -11.74 -8.12
C GLU A 114 5.82 -12.13 -9.19
N LYS A 115 4.54 -12.20 -8.80
CA LYS A 115 3.45 -12.46 -9.74
C LYS A 115 3.31 -11.39 -10.82
N GLN A 116 3.59 -10.11 -10.48
CA GLN A 116 3.53 -9.01 -11.43
C GLN A 116 4.76 -8.93 -12.34
N GLY A 117 5.86 -9.57 -12.00
CA GLY A 117 7.12 -9.51 -12.74
C GLY A 117 7.75 -8.12 -12.77
N TRP A 118 7.51 -7.27 -11.75
CA TRP A 118 8.04 -5.92 -11.72
C TRP A 118 9.54 -5.91 -11.42
N ASN A 119 10.27 -5.07 -12.17
CA ASN A 119 11.68 -4.77 -11.92
C ASN A 119 11.82 -3.32 -11.45
N PHE A 120 12.52 -3.10 -10.33
CA PHE A 120 12.70 -1.79 -9.71
C PHE A 120 14.07 -1.70 -9.03
N ASP A 121 14.60 -0.47 -8.92
CA ASP A 121 15.95 -0.17 -8.43
C ASP A 121 15.93 0.44 -7.03
N LEU A 122 14.76 0.86 -6.54
CA LEU A 122 14.60 1.56 -5.27
C LEU A 122 13.19 1.32 -4.70
N VAL A 123 13.12 1.05 -3.40
CA VAL A 123 11.85 0.96 -2.66
C VAL A 123 11.67 2.21 -1.80
N ILE A 124 10.50 2.84 -1.92
CA ILE A 124 10.14 4.06 -1.19
C ILE A 124 8.80 3.85 -0.47
N PRO A 125 8.72 4.05 0.85
CA PRO A 125 7.43 4.08 1.56
C PRO A 125 6.68 5.38 1.22
N ILE A 126 5.35 5.33 1.13
CA ILE A 126 4.54 6.55 1.09
C ILE A 126 4.78 7.33 2.39
N PRO A 127 5.18 8.62 2.31
CA PRO A 127 5.49 9.39 3.51
C PRO A 127 4.21 9.81 4.26
N LEU A 128 4.28 9.71 5.60
CA LEU A 128 3.26 10.26 6.48
C LEU A 128 3.37 11.79 6.59
N SER A 129 2.27 12.43 6.97
CA SER A 129 2.34 13.81 7.44
C SER A 129 3.07 13.90 8.78
N PRO A 130 3.70 15.06 9.09
CA PRO A 130 4.37 15.29 10.36
C PRO A 130 3.49 15.00 11.57
N ASP A 131 2.21 15.38 11.53
CA ASP A 131 1.26 15.14 12.63
C ASP A 131 1.00 13.66 12.84
N ARG A 132 0.76 12.90 11.75
CA ARG A 132 0.59 11.45 11.86
C ARG A 132 1.87 10.74 12.32
N MET A 133 3.03 11.26 11.93
CA MET A 133 4.30 10.72 12.41
C MET A 133 4.48 10.94 13.92
N LYS A 134 4.08 12.10 14.44
CA LYS A 134 4.07 12.39 15.88
C LYS A 134 3.06 11.53 16.63
N GLU A 135 1.85 11.35 16.07
CA GLU A 135 0.78 10.53 16.66
C GLU A 135 1.17 9.05 16.76
N ARG A 136 1.78 8.49 15.69
CA ARG A 136 2.06 7.05 15.58
C ARG A 136 3.44 6.65 16.07
N GLY A 137 4.41 7.57 16.00
CA GLY A 137 5.82 7.30 16.29
C GLY A 137 6.59 6.56 15.19
N TYR A 138 5.89 6.06 14.15
CA TYR A 138 6.49 5.33 13.02
C TYR A 138 5.63 5.44 11.74
N ASN A 139 6.24 5.10 10.61
CA ASN A 139 5.56 4.98 9.33
C ASN A 139 5.25 3.52 9.02
N GLN A 140 3.96 3.14 8.98
CA GLN A 140 3.52 1.78 8.67
C GLN A 140 3.96 1.31 7.27
N SER A 141 4.02 2.23 6.30
CA SER A 141 4.48 1.92 4.95
C SER A 141 5.98 1.60 4.93
N GLU A 142 6.76 2.13 5.87
CA GLU A 142 8.18 1.81 6.05
C GLU A 142 8.36 0.40 6.64
N LEU A 143 7.51 -0.02 7.58
CA LEU A 143 7.54 -1.38 8.14
C LEU A 143 7.25 -2.45 7.06
N LEU A 144 6.47 -2.10 6.04
CA LEU A 144 6.19 -2.96 4.89
C LEU A 144 7.33 -2.94 3.87
N SER A 145 7.86 -1.76 3.56
CA SER A 145 8.80 -1.55 2.46
C SER A 145 10.23 -2.02 2.76
N ARG A 146 10.70 -1.93 4.01
CA ARG A 146 12.04 -2.40 4.40
C ARG A 146 12.27 -3.90 4.16
N PRO A 147 11.38 -4.83 4.60
CA PRO A 147 11.53 -6.25 4.31
C PRO A 147 11.50 -6.57 2.82
N ILE A 148 10.69 -5.83 2.03
CA ILE A 148 10.65 -5.96 0.57
C ILE A 148 12.02 -5.60 -0.03
N ALA A 149 12.59 -4.47 0.37
CA ALA A 149 13.91 -4.04 -0.10
C ALA A 149 15.01 -5.06 0.26
N PHE A 150 14.96 -5.65 1.47
CA PHE A 150 15.88 -6.71 1.88
C PHE A 150 15.74 -7.96 1.01
N TYR A 151 14.50 -8.37 0.70
CA TYR A 151 14.25 -9.55 -0.12
C TYR A 151 14.79 -9.39 -1.55
N PHE A 152 14.48 -8.28 -2.21
CA PHE A 152 14.91 -8.01 -3.59
C PHE A 152 16.34 -7.45 -3.69
N GLN A 153 17.04 -7.22 -2.57
CA GLN A 153 18.40 -6.68 -2.51
C GLN A 153 18.56 -5.32 -3.20
N VAL A 154 17.55 -4.48 -3.09
CA VAL A 154 17.56 -3.12 -3.64
C VAL A 154 17.61 -2.09 -2.51
N PRO A 155 18.13 -0.89 -2.76
CA PRO A 155 18.11 0.20 -1.80
C PRO A 155 16.70 0.53 -1.31
N HIS A 156 16.60 0.97 -0.04
CA HIS A 156 15.41 1.54 0.57
C HIS A 156 15.67 2.99 0.96
N SER A 157 14.75 3.90 0.67
CA SER A 157 14.90 5.29 1.07
C SER A 157 13.57 5.93 1.47
N SER A 158 13.43 6.27 2.74
CA SER A 158 12.33 7.10 3.26
C SER A 158 12.54 8.61 3.02
N MET A 159 13.78 9.01 2.64
CA MET A 159 14.16 10.40 2.40
C MET A 159 14.19 10.80 0.92
N ALA A 160 13.93 9.86 0.00
CA ALA A 160 13.88 10.17 -1.42
C ALA A 160 12.56 10.86 -1.82
N LEU A 161 11.51 10.63 -1.03
CA LEU A 161 10.20 11.27 -1.16
C LEU A 161 9.73 11.70 0.23
N ILE A 162 9.42 12.98 0.40
CA ILE A 162 8.92 13.53 1.67
C ILE A 162 7.61 14.28 1.48
N ARG A 163 6.80 14.34 2.52
CA ARG A 163 5.59 15.15 2.56
C ARG A 163 5.91 16.50 3.19
N ILE A 164 5.75 17.58 2.43
CA ILE A 164 6.13 18.95 2.84
C ILE A 164 4.98 19.78 3.39
N LYS A 165 3.73 19.40 3.10
CA LYS A 165 2.54 20.10 3.60
C LYS A 165 1.59 19.14 4.28
N ASP A 166 1.01 19.55 5.42
CA ASP A 166 -0.13 18.90 6.01
C ASP A 166 -1.42 19.43 5.34
N THR A 167 -2.07 18.56 4.60
CA THR A 167 -3.43 18.81 4.12
C THR A 167 -4.38 18.39 5.24
N GLY A 168 -4.71 19.29 6.16
CA GLY A 168 -5.48 18.99 7.37
C GLY A 168 -6.61 17.97 7.21
N THR A 169 -6.85 17.20 8.25
CA THR A 169 -7.93 16.20 8.35
C THR A 169 -9.29 16.86 8.48
N GLN A 170 -9.78 17.53 7.41
CA GLN A 170 -11.20 17.89 7.36
C GLN A 170 -11.97 16.80 6.63
N VAL A 171 -12.92 16.22 7.34
CA VAL A 171 -13.66 14.99 6.97
C VAL A 171 -14.62 15.17 5.78
N ASN A 172 -14.86 16.40 5.32
CA ASN A 172 -15.94 16.74 4.37
C ASN A 172 -15.50 17.28 3.01
N HIS A 173 -14.25 17.04 2.58
CA HIS A 173 -13.82 17.51 1.26
C HIS A 173 -14.24 16.58 0.12
N THR A 174 -14.73 17.19 -0.97
CA THR A 174 -14.98 16.51 -2.24
C THR A 174 -13.67 15.94 -2.83
N LYS A 175 -13.77 15.01 -3.78
CA LYS A 175 -12.60 14.42 -4.44
C LYS A 175 -11.74 15.49 -5.13
N ILE A 176 -12.39 16.51 -5.76
CA ILE A 176 -11.70 17.60 -6.46
C ILE A 176 -10.91 18.48 -5.48
N GLU A 177 -11.50 18.81 -4.33
CA GLU A 177 -10.80 19.58 -3.28
C GLU A 177 -9.60 18.82 -2.70
N ARG A 178 -9.73 17.50 -2.50
CA ARG A 178 -8.59 16.67 -2.07
C ARG A 178 -7.46 16.64 -3.10
N ASP A 179 -7.78 16.56 -4.38
CA ASP A 179 -6.78 16.58 -5.45
C ASP A 179 -6.09 17.95 -5.55
N LEU A 180 -6.80 19.06 -5.33
CA LEU A 180 -6.22 20.40 -5.27
C LEU A 180 -5.35 20.62 -4.02
N MET A 181 -5.77 20.10 -2.85
CA MET A 181 -5.00 20.19 -1.60
C MET A 181 -3.72 19.34 -1.62
N LEU A 182 -3.69 18.25 -2.39
CA LEU A 182 -2.52 17.39 -2.54
C LEU A 182 -1.51 17.93 -3.56
N LYS A 183 -1.87 18.96 -4.32
CA LYS A 183 -0.95 19.61 -5.25
C LYS A 183 0.19 20.25 -4.45
N ASP A 184 1.43 19.95 -4.85
CA ASP A 184 2.65 20.42 -4.17
C ASP A 184 2.81 19.97 -2.70
N THR A 185 2.19 18.83 -2.34
CA THR A 185 2.31 18.26 -0.99
C THR A 185 3.57 17.39 -0.83
N PHE A 186 4.09 16.85 -1.93
CA PHE A 186 5.23 15.94 -1.91
C PHE A 186 6.43 16.56 -2.63
N TYR A 187 7.61 16.36 -2.05
CA TYR A 187 8.88 16.68 -2.66
C TYR A 187 9.68 15.40 -2.86
N ALA A 188 10.21 15.21 -4.05
CA ALA A 188 11.07 14.11 -4.43
C ALA A 188 12.47 14.63 -4.74
N ASN A 189 13.51 13.97 -4.19
CA ASN A 189 14.90 14.41 -4.34
C ASN A 189 15.49 13.89 -5.67
N PRO A 190 15.80 14.77 -6.65
CA PRO A 190 16.30 14.36 -7.97
C PRO A 190 17.61 13.57 -7.90
N ASP A 191 18.53 13.90 -6.97
CA ASP A 191 19.83 13.25 -6.84
C ASP A 191 19.73 11.76 -6.52
N LYS A 192 18.62 11.37 -5.90
CA LYS A 192 18.35 9.97 -5.50
C LYS A 192 17.51 9.20 -6.52
N LEU A 193 16.91 9.88 -7.51
CA LEU A 193 15.81 9.33 -8.30
C LEU A 193 16.06 9.26 -9.80
N ASN A 194 16.99 10.08 -10.31
CA ASN A 194 17.22 10.22 -11.74
C ASN A 194 17.44 8.86 -12.45
N GLY A 195 16.62 8.58 -13.45
CA GLY A 195 16.67 7.36 -14.26
C GLY A 195 16.17 6.09 -13.54
N ARG A 196 15.91 6.11 -12.22
CA ARG A 196 15.54 4.91 -11.45
C ARG A 196 14.09 4.45 -11.69
N LYS A 197 13.90 3.14 -11.54
CA LYS A 197 12.57 2.51 -11.40
C LYS A 197 12.24 2.38 -9.93
N VAL A 198 11.12 2.94 -9.51
CA VAL A 198 10.74 3.05 -8.09
C VAL A 198 9.53 2.18 -7.79
N LEU A 199 9.59 1.42 -6.68
CA LEU A 199 8.45 0.79 -6.05
C LEU A 199 7.97 1.66 -4.88
N LEU A 200 6.78 2.25 -5.00
CA LEU A 200 6.05 2.91 -3.90
C LEU A 200 5.27 1.88 -3.10
N VAL A 201 5.38 1.90 -1.77
CA VAL A 201 4.67 0.98 -0.88
C VAL A 201 3.76 1.76 0.06
N ASP A 202 2.51 1.31 0.17
CA ASP A 202 1.51 1.84 1.12
C ASP A 202 0.79 0.69 1.83
N ASP A 203 0.00 0.99 2.86
CA ASP A 203 -0.85 0.00 3.51
C ASP A 203 -2.20 -0.17 2.78
N ILE A 204 -2.83 0.91 2.33
CA ILE A 204 -4.14 0.89 1.67
C ILE A 204 -4.18 1.84 0.47
N ILE A 205 -4.57 1.32 -0.68
CA ILE A 205 -4.96 2.14 -1.82
C ILE A 205 -6.49 2.33 -1.80
N THR A 206 -6.94 3.57 -1.63
CA THR A 206 -8.37 3.92 -1.73
C THR A 206 -8.71 4.38 -3.16
N THR A 207 -8.60 5.66 -3.44
CA THR A 207 -8.84 6.26 -4.76
C THR A 207 -7.59 6.29 -5.64
N GLY A 208 -6.41 5.97 -5.08
CA GLY A 208 -5.12 6.12 -5.73
C GLY A 208 -4.60 7.56 -5.81
N SER A 209 -5.32 8.54 -5.25
CA SER A 209 -4.95 9.96 -5.34
C SER A 209 -3.58 10.23 -4.70
N THR A 210 -3.34 9.77 -3.47
CA THR A 210 -2.04 9.92 -2.78
C THR A 210 -0.90 9.33 -3.61
N ILE A 211 -1.08 8.10 -4.10
CA ILE A 211 -0.08 7.43 -4.95
C ILE A 211 0.18 8.22 -6.23
N ASN A 212 -0.87 8.75 -6.86
CA ASN A 212 -0.72 9.52 -8.09
C ASN A 212 0.08 10.81 -7.87
N HIS A 213 -0.14 11.52 -6.76
CA HIS A 213 0.63 12.71 -6.42
C HIS A 213 2.08 12.39 -6.07
N CYS A 214 2.32 11.30 -5.33
CA CYS A 214 3.67 10.81 -5.07
C CYS A 214 4.39 10.42 -6.36
N ALA A 215 3.71 9.67 -7.24
CA ALA A 215 4.26 9.26 -8.53
C ALA A 215 4.55 10.47 -9.45
N LYS A 216 3.69 11.49 -9.42
CA LYS A 216 3.91 12.74 -10.16
C LYS A 216 5.19 13.43 -9.68
N ALA A 217 5.36 13.62 -8.37
CA ALA A 217 6.57 14.22 -7.80
C ALA A 217 7.83 13.41 -8.16
N LEU A 218 7.76 12.08 -8.13
CA LEU A 218 8.86 11.19 -8.53
C LEU A 218 9.19 11.32 -10.01
N LYS A 219 8.19 11.39 -10.90
CA LYS A 219 8.40 11.59 -12.34
C LYS A 219 9.03 12.95 -12.65
N GLU A 220 8.58 14.01 -11.97
CA GLU A 220 9.14 15.35 -12.09
C GLU A 220 10.60 15.41 -11.61
N ALA A 221 11.00 14.54 -10.65
CA ALA A 221 12.37 14.36 -10.19
C ALA A 221 13.23 13.41 -11.07
N GLY A 222 12.72 12.98 -12.25
CA GLY A 222 13.46 12.20 -13.21
C GLY A 222 13.36 10.68 -13.09
N THR A 223 12.43 10.15 -12.29
CA THR A 223 12.19 8.70 -12.19
C THR A 223 11.67 8.13 -13.51
N SER A 224 12.26 7.03 -14.00
CA SER A 224 11.87 6.39 -15.26
C SER A 224 10.54 5.65 -15.16
N GLU A 225 10.36 4.83 -14.12
CA GLU A 225 9.14 4.05 -13.88
C GLU A 225 8.73 4.12 -12.40
N VAL A 226 7.42 4.12 -12.16
CA VAL A 226 6.84 4.09 -10.81
C VAL A 226 5.81 2.98 -10.73
N TYR A 227 6.03 2.04 -9.85
CA TYR A 227 5.09 0.98 -9.47
C TYR A 227 4.52 1.27 -8.08
N ALA A 228 3.27 0.92 -7.83
CA ALA A 228 2.61 1.13 -6.55
C ALA A 228 2.08 -0.18 -5.98
N LEU A 229 2.35 -0.44 -4.71
CA LEU A 229 1.98 -1.67 -4.02
C LEU A 229 1.32 -1.37 -2.68
N SER A 230 0.28 -2.15 -2.32
CA SER A 230 -0.34 -2.04 -0.99
C SER A 230 -0.84 -3.39 -0.47
N ILE A 231 -1.05 -3.48 0.86
CA ILE A 231 -1.70 -4.63 1.47
C ILE A 231 -3.13 -4.76 0.94
N ALA A 232 -3.87 -3.64 0.93
CA ALA A 232 -5.29 -3.70 0.62
C ALA A 232 -5.73 -2.55 -0.29
N LYS A 233 -6.81 -2.82 -1.04
CA LYS A 233 -7.51 -1.83 -1.85
C LYS A 233 -8.98 -1.77 -1.45
N THR A 234 -9.52 -0.56 -1.30
CA THR A 234 -10.96 -0.37 -1.21
C THR A 234 -11.57 -0.52 -2.60
N LEU A 235 -12.45 -1.49 -2.74
CA LEU A 235 -13.27 -1.60 -3.95
C LEU A 235 -14.47 -0.67 -3.81
N LYS A 236 -14.85 0.00 -4.90
CA LYS A 236 -16.15 0.65 -4.98
C LYS A 236 -17.22 -0.44 -4.92
N LYS A 237 -18.26 -0.27 -4.10
CA LYS A 237 -19.45 -1.11 -4.19
C LYS A 237 -19.96 -0.97 -5.64
N ASP A 238 -20.01 -2.07 -6.35
CA ASP A 238 -20.73 -2.15 -7.61
C ASP A 238 -22.18 -1.77 -7.29
N HIS A 239 -22.61 -0.58 -7.70
CA HIS A 239 -24.03 -0.26 -7.80
C HIS A 239 -24.59 -1.06 -8.98
N ARG A 240 -24.74 -2.38 -8.80
CA ARG A 240 -25.55 -3.20 -9.67
C ARG A 240 -26.83 -3.55 -8.93
N CYS A 241 -27.94 -2.98 -9.47
CA CYS A 241 -29.31 -3.49 -9.42
C CYS A 241 -29.76 -4.16 -8.10
N SER A 242 -30.22 -3.33 -7.18
CA SER A 242 -31.40 -3.66 -6.40
C SER A 242 -32.47 -2.67 -6.86
N ASP A 243 -33.17 -2.96 -7.94
CA ASP A 243 -34.50 -2.41 -8.25
C ASP A 243 -34.97 -3.00 -9.58
N GLU A 244 -35.57 -4.18 -9.50
CA GLU A 244 -36.62 -4.64 -10.40
C GLU A 244 -37.17 -5.97 -9.88
N THR A 245 -37.81 -5.97 -8.70
CA THR A 245 -38.86 -6.93 -8.37
C THR A 245 -39.67 -6.39 -7.21
N ASN A 246 -40.53 -5.43 -7.45
CA ASN A 246 -41.79 -5.29 -6.73
C ASN A 246 -42.69 -4.24 -7.40
N LYS A 247 -43.27 -4.59 -8.55
CA LYS A 247 -44.56 -4.05 -9.00
C LYS A 247 -45.25 -5.13 -9.82
N SER A 248 -46.05 -5.92 -9.16
CA SER A 248 -47.24 -6.57 -9.71
C SER A 248 -48.18 -6.85 -8.57
#